data_949a4e4093203b6304448cd9fcabd5bd
#
_entry.id   949a4e4093203b6304448cd9fcabd5bd
#
_cell.length_a   1.000
_cell.length_b   1.000
_cell.length_c   1.000
_cell.angle_alpha   90.00
_cell.angle_beta   90.00
_cell.angle_gamma   90.00
#
_symmetry.space_group_name_H-M   'P 1'
#
loop_
_entity.id
_entity.type
_entity.pdbx_description
1 polymer ?
#
loop_
_entity_poly.entity_id
_entity_poly.type
_entity_poly.pdbx_seq_one_letter_code
_entity_poly.pdbx_strand_id
1 'polypeptide(L)'
;MLQIGSYVDGKYKVLNKIGQGGMSVVYLALNEKANKTWAIKEVRKDGQQDFTTVKQGLIAETNILKELNHKYLPSIIDVIDDGDSFLIVMDYIQGKSLDKILKGSMEKEGLPIALDDVIDWGKQLCEVFYYLHTRPNPIIYRDMKPGNVMLKPDGEISLIDFGTARTCLKVRAVQKSIREISPSGFSMTLPGFISR
;
A
#
# COMPACT_ATOMS: atom_id res chain seq x y z
N MET A 1 21.29 9.08 -0.11
CA MET A 1 20.75 8.12 -1.10
C MET A 1 21.58 6.87 -1.07
N LEU A 2 20.92 5.72 -1.02
CA LEU A 2 21.59 4.44 -1.10
C LEU A 2 22.35 4.33 -2.44
N GLN A 3 23.55 3.78 -2.40
CA GLN A 3 24.34 3.56 -3.61
C GLN A 3 24.03 2.18 -4.19
N ILE A 4 23.91 2.09 -5.51
CA ILE A 4 23.77 0.81 -6.20
C ILE A 4 25.00 -0.05 -5.94
N GLY A 5 24.81 -1.31 -5.55
CA GLY A 5 25.86 -2.24 -5.16
C GLY A 5 26.22 -2.20 -3.67
N SER A 6 25.81 -1.17 -2.91
CA SER A 6 26.03 -1.15 -1.46
C SER A 6 25.10 -2.12 -0.72
N TYR A 7 25.43 -2.42 0.51
CA TYR A 7 24.63 -3.26 1.39
C TYR A 7 23.94 -2.42 2.46
N VAL A 8 22.67 -2.68 2.69
CA VAL A 8 21.87 -2.15 3.78
C VAL A 8 21.83 -3.24 4.86
N ASP A 9 22.20 -2.86 6.11
CA ASP A 9 22.26 -3.75 7.28
C ASP A 9 23.05 -5.06 7.03
N GLY A 10 24.05 -5.03 6.15
CA GLY A 10 24.82 -6.20 5.76
C GLY A 10 24.03 -7.36 5.12
N LYS A 11 22.74 -7.14 4.82
CA LYS A 11 21.81 -8.18 4.35
C LYS A 11 21.28 -7.90 2.94
N TYR A 12 20.99 -6.64 2.61
CA TYR A 12 20.24 -6.26 1.43
C TYR A 12 21.15 -5.52 0.45
N LYS A 13 21.55 -6.16 -0.64
CA LYS A 13 22.34 -5.54 -1.70
C LYS A 13 21.45 -4.69 -2.60
N VAL A 14 21.70 -3.41 -2.66
CA VAL A 14 20.96 -2.47 -3.51
C VAL A 14 21.26 -2.74 -4.97
N LEU A 15 20.23 -3.09 -5.75
CA LEU A 15 20.39 -3.41 -7.19
C LEU A 15 20.09 -2.20 -8.08
N ASN A 16 18.92 -1.59 -7.90
CA ASN A 16 18.43 -0.51 -8.74
C ASN A 16 17.52 0.44 -7.96
N LYS A 17 17.41 1.67 -8.44
CA LYS A 17 16.35 2.60 -8.06
C LYS A 17 15.11 2.30 -8.90
N ILE A 18 13.96 2.05 -8.27
CA ILE A 18 12.71 1.67 -8.94
C ILE A 18 11.60 2.72 -8.82
N GLY A 19 11.74 3.67 -7.89
CA GLY A 19 10.78 4.75 -7.70
C GLY A 19 11.40 5.95 -6.99
N GLN A 20 10.79 7.13 -7.20
CA GLN A 20 11.13 8.34 -6.47
C GLN A 20 9.87 9.16 -6.28
N GLY A 21 9.59 9.55 -5.03
CA GLY A 21 8.59 10.52 -4.64
C GLY A 21 9.23 11.81 -4.13
N GLY A 22 8.41 12.75 -3.67
CA GLY A 22 8.90 14.04 -3.14
C GLY A 22 9.83 13.90 -1.93
N MET A 23 9.62 12.90 -1.08
CA MET A 23 10.34 12.74 0.19
C MET A 23 10.98 11.36 0.35
N SER A 24 10.82 10.46 -0.60
CA SER A 24 11.32 9.09 -0.50
C SER A 24 11.82 8.56 -1.83
N VAL A 25 12.76 7.63 -1.74
CA VAL A 25 13.27 6.87 -2.89
C VAL A 25 13.05 5.40 -2.61
N VAL A 26 12.61 4.65 -3.63
CA VAL A 26 12.40 3.22 -3.52
C VAL A 26 13.43 2.49 -4.36
N TYR A 27 14.07 1.50 -3.76
CA TYR A 27 15.09 0.67 -4.39
C TYR A 27 14.66 -0.78 -4.46
N LEU A 28 15.09 -1.48 -5.48
CA LEU A 28 15.12 -2.93 -5.54
C LEU A 28 16.40 -3.41 -4.84
N ALA A 29 16.27 -4.34 -3.92
CA ALA A 29 17.40 -4.94 -3.24
C ALA A 29 17.29 -6.47 -3.21
N LEU A 30 18.44 -7.14 -3.17
CA LEU A 30 18.56 -8.61 -3.10
C LEU A 30 19.10 -9.00 -1.72
N ASN A 31 18.40 -9.88 -1.04
CA ASN A 31 18.99 -10.63 0.06
C ASN A 31 19.62 -11.90 -0.52
N GLU A 32 20.95 -11.91 -0.65
CA GLU A 32 21.69 -13.02 -1.28
C GLU A 32 21.54 -14.34 -0.51
N LYS A 33 21.43 -14.27 0.85
CA LYS A 33 21.25 -15.47 1.68
C LYS A 33 19.87 -16.10 1.49
N ALA A 34 18.84 -15.27 1.36
CA ALA A 34 17.47 -15.75 1.14
C ALA A 34 17.15 -15.95 -0.35
N ASN A 35 18.05 -15.53 -1.26
CA ASN A 35 17.84 -15.48 -2.71
C ASN A 35 16.50 -14.85 -3.09
N LYS A 36 16.15 -13.75 -2.40
CA LYS A 36 14.87 -13.05 -2.58
C LYS A 36 15.08 -11.55 -2.73
N THR A 37 14.30 -10.95 -3.64
CA THR A 37 14.28 -9.50 -3.86
C THR A 37 13.23 -8.83 -2.98
N TRP A 38 13.56 -7.60 -2.55
CA TRP A 38 12.76 -6.75 -1.69
C TRP A 38 12.71 -5.33 -2.23
N ALA A 39 11.71 -4.57 -1.85
CA ALA A 39 11.67 -3.13 -2.03
C ALA A 39 12.18 -2.44 -0.74
N ILE A 40 13.09 -1.47 -0.88
CA ILE A 40 13.55 -0.64 0.23
C ILE A 40 13.09 0.80 -0.04
N LYS A 41 12.20 1.31 0.81
CA LYS A 41 11.78 2.72 0.81
C LYS A 41 12.69 3.51 1.75
N GLU A 42 13.52 4.39 1.17
CA GLU A 42 14.42 5.28 1.90
C GLU A 42 13.78 6.65 2.07
N VAL A 43 13.77 7.17 3.29
CA VAL A 43 13.49 8.57 3.56
C VAL A 43 14.65 9.18 4.30
N ARG A 44 15.05 10.37 3.88
CA ARG A 44 16.26 11.04 4.32
C ARG A 44 16.00 12.42 4.89
N LYS A 45 16.94 12.85 5.70
CA LYS A 45 17.06 14.22 6.17
C LYS A 45 17.72 15.08 5.09
N ASP A 46 16.96 15.69 4.20
CA ASP A 46 17.45 16.58 3.14
C ASP A 46 17.14 18.06 3.39
N GLY A 47 17.42 18.52 4.57
CA GLY A 47 17.69 19.94 4.92
C GLY A 47 16.53 20.95 4.81
N GLN A 48 15.45 20.69 4.11
CA GLN A 48 14.38 21.65 3.85
C GLN A 48 13.03 21.35 4.53
N GLN A 49 12.86 20.15 5.07
CA GLN A 49 11.67 19.81 5.84
C GLN A 49 12.06 19.22 7.20
N ASP A 50 11.18 19.37 8.17
CA ASP A 50 11.35 18.73 9.47
C ASP A 50 11.36 17.19 9.30
N PHE A 51 12.58 16.63 9.21
CA PHE A 51 12.82 15.20 9.11
C PHE A 51 12.09 14.42 10.21
N THR A 52 11.94 15.04 11.39
CA THR A 52 11.24 14.43 12.52
C THR A 52 9.78 14.19 12.19
N THR A 53 9.09 15.16 11.60
CA THR A 53 7.69 15.02 11.17
C THR A 53 7.53 13.98 10.07
N VAL A 54 8.43 13.97 9.08
CA VAL A 54 8.42 12.99 7.99
C VAL A 54 8.68 11.58 8.52
N LYS A 55 9.67 11.41 9.40
CA LYS A 55 10.00 10.15 10.06
C LYS A 55 8.83 9.63 10.90
N GLN A 56 8.16 10.51 11.68
CA GLN A 56 6.96 10.12 12.44
C GLN A 56 5.82 9.64 11.53
N GLY A 57 5.62 10.27 10.38
CA GLY A 57 4.65 9.83 9.37
C GLY A 57 4.94 8.41 8.87
N LEU A 58 6.22 8.11 8.61
CA LEU A 58 6.67 6.78 8.16
C LEU A 58 6.58 5.72 9.25
N ILE A 59 6.92 6.05 10.47
CA ILE A 59 6.73 5.15 11.62
C ILE A 59 5.25 4.80 11.74
N ALA A 60 4.35 5.78 11.59
CA ALA A 60 2.92 5.54 11.62
C ALA A 60 2.46 4.65 10.44
N GLU A 61 2.94 4.89 9.21
CA GLU A 61 2.70 4.04 8.04
C GLU A 61 3.17 2.60 8.29
N THR A 62 4.40 2.47 8.78
CA THR A 62 5.02 1.17 9.08
C THR A 62 4.23 0.40 10.13
N ASN A 63 3.80 1.06 11.20
CA ASN A 63 3.01 0.42 12.25
C ASN A 63 1.65 -0.06 11.75
N ILE A 64 1.01 0.70 10.85
CA ILE A 64 -0.22 0.25 10.19
C ILE A 64 0.05 -0.99 9.35
N LEU A 65 1.06 -0.95 8.47
CA LEU A 65 1.37 -2.06 7.55
C LEU A 65 1.82 -3.32 8.28
N LYS A 66 2.57 -3.22 9.38
CA LYS A 66 3.01 -4.38 10.17
C LYS A 66 1.87 -5.23 10.73
N GLU A 67 0.71 -4.61 10.97
CA GLU A 67 -0.49 -5.29 11.47
C GLU A 67 -1.35 -5.88 10.36
N LEU A 68 -1.02 -5.63 9.09
CA LEU A 68 -1.79 -6.06 7.94
C LEU A 68 -1.23 -7.35 7.35
N ASN A 69 -2.12 -8.29 7.08
CA ASN A 69 -1.83 -9.52 6.35
C ASN A 69 -2.97 -9.77 5.35
N HIS A 70 -2.72 -9.46 4.09
CA HIS A 70 -3.69 -9.62 3.01
C HIS A 70 -2.98 -9.81 1.67
N LYS A 71 -3.47 -10.70 0.80
CA LYS A 71 -2.83 -11.04 -0.51
C LYS A 71 -2.60 -9.84 -1.44
N TYR A 72 -3.39 -8.79 -1.28
CA TYR A 72 -3.31 -7.57 -2.10
C TYR A 72 -2.56 -6.43 -1.40
N LEU A 73 -1.81 -6.73 -0.33
CA LEU A 73 -0.99 -5.77 0.41
C LEU A 73 0.46 -6.27 0.52
N PRO A 74 1.46 -5.38 0.43
CA PRO A 74 2.84 -5.75 0.71
C PRO A 74 3.04 -5.97 2.22
N SER A 75 3.84 -6.95 2.58
CA SER A 75 4.29 -7.18 3.96
C SER A 75 5.53 -6.36 4.27
N ILE A 76 5.61 -5.79 5.47
CA ILE A 76 6.85 -5.21 6.01
C ILE A 76 7.72 -6.34 6.54
N ILE A 77 8.98 -6.35 6.10
CA ILE A 77 9.95 -7.38 6.47
C ILE A 77 10.93 -6.87 7.52
N ASP A 78 11.38 -5.63 7.36
CA ASP A 78 12.36 -5.03 8.26
C ASP A 78 12.20 -3.51 8.31
N VAL A 79 12.68 -2.89 9.38
CA VAL A 79 12.71 -1.43 9.55
C VAL A 79 14.06 -1.05 10.15
N ILE A 80 14.80 -0.23 9.44
CA ILE A 80 16.15 0.18 9.80
C ILE A 80 16.18 1.69 10.01
N ASP A 81 16.59 2.11 11.20
CA ASP A 81 16.74 3.50 11.59
C ASP A 81 18.20 3.73 11.97
N ASP A 82 18.95 4.44 11.14
CA ASP A 82 20.35 4.78 11.38
C ASP A 82 20.56 6.22 11.88
N GLY A 83 19.47 6.92 12.18
CA GLY A 83 19.47 8.31 12.65
C GLY A 83 19.43 9.36 11.53
N ASP A 84 20.15 9.17 10.45
CA ASP A 84 20.18 10.06 9.28
C ASP A 84 19.20 9.64 8.17
N SER A 85 18.85 8.36 8.14
CA SER A 85 17.85 7.81 7.22
C SER A 85 16.93 6.82 7.94
N PHE A 86 15.72 6.69 7.40
CA PHE A 86 14.74 5.72 7.84
C PHE A 86 14.38 4.83 6.65
N LEU A 87 14.62 3.53 6.80
CA LEU A 87 14.46 2.55 5.72
C LEU A 87 13.38 1.55 6.09
N ILE A 88 12.47 1.29 5.15
CA ILE A 88 11.44 0.26 5.27
C ILE A 88 11.72 -0.80 4.21
N VAL A 89 11.95 -2.02 4.63
CA VAL A 89 12.11 -3.19 3.76
C VAL A 89 10.77 -3.91 3.67
N MET A 90 10.27 -4.09 2.46
CA MET A 90 8.96 -4.66 2.21
C MET A 90 8.95 -5.58 0.98
N ASP A 91 7.86 -6.31 0.77
CA ASP A 91 7.69 -7.12 -0.43
C ASP A 91 7.90 -6.28 -1.69
N TYR A 92 8.74 -6.77 -2.60
CA TYR A 92 8.84 -6.23 -3.94
C TYR A 92 7.69 -6.76 -4.79
N ILE A 93 6.81 -5.86 -5.22
CA ILE A 93 5.68 -6.20 -6.08
C ILE A 93 6.17 -6.13 -7.53
N GLN A 94 6.41 -7.30 -8.12
CA GLN A 94 6.73 -7.40 -9.54
C GLN A 94 5.49 -7.07 -10.37
N GLY A 95 5.59 -6.06 -11.26
CA GLY A 95 4.46 -5.64 -12.08
C GLY A 95 4.58 -4.19 -12.54
N LYS A 96 3.46 -3.66 -13.03
CA LYS A 96 3.32 -2.26 -13.45
C LYS A 96 2.16 -1.62 -12.72
N SER A 97 2.28 -0.35 -12.38
CA SER A 97 1.15 0.40 -11.84
C SER A 97 0.07 0.63 -12.91
N LEU A 98 -1.20 0.68 -12.48
CA LEU A 98 -2.33 0.82 -13.41
C LEU A 98 -2.25 2.10 -14.24
N ASP A 99 -1.67 3.19 -13.72
CA ASP A 99 -1.44 4.42 -14.50
C ASP A 99 -0.47 4.20 -15.68
N LYS A 100 0.59 3.39 -15.47
CA LYS A 100 1.52 3.03 -16.55
C LYS A 100 0.90 2.07 -17.57
N ILE A 101 0.04 1.18 -17.11
CA ILE A 101 -0.72 0.28 -18.00
C ILE A 101 -1.68 1.09 -18.85
N LEU A 102 -2.46 1.99 -18.23
CA LEU A 102 -3.41 2.84 -18.93
C LEU A 102 -2.72 3.72 -19.97
N LYS A 103 -1.61 4.38 -19.62
CA LYS A 103 -0.81 5.17 -20.57
C LYS A 103 -0.28 4.32 -21.72
N GLY A 104 0.28 3.15 -21.41
CA GLY A 104 0.82 2.25 -22.43
C GLY A 104 -0.23 1.69 -23.39
N SER A 105 -1.44 1.40 -22.91
CA SER A 105 -2.56 0.96 -23.74
C SER A 105 -3.02 2.06 -24.70
N MET A 106 -3.18 3.28 -24.20
CA MET A 106 -3.62 4.42 -25.02
C MET A 106 -2.57 4.84 -26.06
N GLU A 107 -1.27 4.82 -25.69
CA GLU A 107 -0.19 5.28 -26.58
C GLU A 107 0.16 4.26 -27.68
N LYS A 108 0.09 2.95 -27.39
CA LYS A 108 0.55 1.91 -28.30
C LYS A 108 -0.55 1.32 -29.17
N GLU A 109 -1.73 1.13 -28.62
CA GLU A 109 -2.81 0.37 -29.26
C GLU A 109 -4.04 1.22 -29.55
N GLY A 110 -4.16 2.39 -28.94
CA GLY A 110 -5.36 3.25 -29.03
C GLY A 110 -6.62 2.55 -28.48
N LEU A 111 -6.44 1.42 -27.80
CA LEU A 111 -7.53 0.58 -27.30
C LEU A 111 -7.73 0.79 -25.80
N PRO A 112 -8.98 0.87 -25.35
CA PRO A 112 -9.27 0.87 -23.93
C PRO A 112 -8.88 -0.49 -23.29
N ILE A 113 -8.61 -0.46 -21.97
CA ILE A 113 -8.46 -1.68 -21.20
C ILE A 113 -9.77 -2.48 -21.26
N ALA A 114 -9.69 -3.80 -21.36
CA ALA A 114 -10.86 -4.67 -21.41
C ALA A 114 -11.74 -4.47 -20.16
N LEU A 115 -13.05 -4.40 -20.36
CA LEU A 115 -14.00 -4.15 -19.27
C LEU A 115 -13.92 -5.22 -18.19
N ASP A 116 -13.72 -6.48 -18.57
CA ASP A 116 -13.63 -7.60 -17.64
C ASP A 116 -12.41 -7.46 -16.72
N ASP A 117 -11.26 -7.01 -17.24
CA ASP A 117 -10.06 -6.73 -16.44
C ASP A 117 -10.34 -5.63 -15.40
N VAL A 118 -10.99 -4.54 -15.84
CA VAL A 118 -11.34 -3.41 -14.94
C VAL A 118 -12.30 -3.87 -13.84
N ILE A 119 -13.27 -4.72 -14.18
CA ILE A 119 -14.22 -5.28 -13.21
C ILE A 119 -13.49 -6.18 -12.21
N ASP A 120 -12.56 -7.02 -12.67
CA ASP A 120 -11.83 -7.92 -11.79
C ASP A 120 -10.88 -7.17 -10.86
N TRP A 121 -10.17 -6.16 -11.35
CA TRP A 121 -9.38 -5.28 -10.46
C TRP A 121 -10.26 -4.54 -9.45
N GLY A 122 -11.44 -4.07 -9.88
CA GLY A 122 -12.44 -3.44 -9.01
C GLY A 122 -12.89 -4.37 -7.88
N LYS A 123 -13.17 -5.63 -8.16
CA LYS A 123 -13.54 -6.64 -7.15
C LYS A 123 -12.41 -6.84 -6.14
N GLN A 124 -11.17 -6.99 -6.62
CA GLN A 124 -9.99 -7.15 -5.77
C GLN A 124 -9.76 -5.91 -4.88
N LEU A 125 -9.97 -4.69 -5.41
CA LEU A 125 -9.93 -3.45 -4.63
C LEU A 125 -11.01 -3.42 -3.56
N CYS A 126 -12.24 -3.81 -3.89
CA CYS A 126 -13.32 -3.90 -2.91
C CYS A 126 -12.98 -4.89 -1.78
N GLU A 127 -12.34 -6.03 -2.11
CA GLU A 127 -11.91 -7.03 -1.12
C GLU A 127 -10.87 -6.45 -0.13
N VAL A 128 -9.84 -5.77 -0.64
CA VAL A 128 -8.83 -5.17 0.24
C VAL A 128 -9.39 -4.01 1.05
N PHE A 129 -10.28 -3.17 0.50
CA PHE A 129 -10.92 -2.11 1.27
C PHE A 129 -11.89 -2.64 2.31
N TYR A 130 -12.64 -3.70 2.00
CA TYR A 130 -13.46 -4.39 3.00
C TYR A 130 -12.59 -4.88 4.16
N TYR A 131 -11.45 -5.53 3.88
CA TYR A 131 -10.51 -5.96 4.90
C TYR A 131 -10.00 -4.79 5.75
N LEU A 132 -9.61 -3.66 5.15
CA LEU A 132 -9.10 -2.49 5.87
C LEU A 132 -10.17 -1.84 6.75
N HIS A 133 -11.41 -1.72 6.23
CA HIS A 133 -12.50 -1.01 6.90
C HIS A 133 -13.20 -1.83 7.99
N THR A 134 -13.13 -3.16 7.94
CA THR A 134 -13.78 -4.06 8.92
C THR A 134 -12.88 -4.46 10.09
N ARG A 135 -11.63 -3.97 10.13
CA ARG A 135 -10.72 -4.23 11.25
C ARG A 135 -11.22 -3.60 12.56
N PRO A 136 -10.80 -4.12 13.74
CA PRO A 136 -11.13 -3.51 15.04
C PRO A 136 -10.78 -2.02 15.11
N ASN A 137 -9.68 -1.60 14.47
CA ASN A 137 -9.31 -0.23 14.21
C ASN A 137 -9.34 -0.01 12.69
N PRO A 138 -10.46 0.46 12.13
CA PRO A 138 -10.59 0.64 10.70
C PRO A 138 -9.51 1.56 10.13
N ILE A 139 -8.97 1.18 8.97
CA ILE A 139 -7.92 1.92 8.30
C ILE A 139 -8.51 2.54 7.04
N ILE A 140 -8.39 3.86 6.92
CA ILE A 140 -8.79 4.62 5.73
C ILE A 140 -7.54 4.92 4.92
N TYR A 141 -7.50 4.45 3.67
CA TYR A 141 -6.32 4.53 2.80
C TYR A 141 -6.01 5.95 2.32
N ARG A 142 -7.01 6.72 1.87
CA ARG A 142 -7.02 8.16 1.53
C ARG A 142 -6.25 8.61 0.27
N ASP A 143 -5.44 7.78 -0.36
CA ASP A 143 -4.71 8.13 -1.60
C ASP A 143 -4.96 7.11 -2.72
N MET A 144 -6.25 6.81 -2.95
CA MET A 144 -6.63 5.89 -4.03
C MET A 144 -6.45 6.55 -5.39
N LYS A 145 -5.50 6.02 -6.16
CA LYS A 145 -5.22 6.43 -7.54
C LYS A 145 -4.57 5.26 -8.31
N PRO A 146 -4.68 5.24 -9.65
CA PRO A 146 -4.09 4.15 -10.46
C PRO A 146 -2.58 3.94 -10.24
N GLY A 147 -1.83 5.01 -9.92
CA GLY A 147 -0.40 4.93 -9.63
C GLY A 147 -0.06 4.16 -8.35
N ASN A 148 -1.02 4.00 -7.43
CA ASN A 148 -0.85 3.29 -6.16
C ASN A 148 -1.38 1.86 -6.21
N VAL A 149 -1.79 1.36 -7.38
CA VAL A 149 -2.21 -0.02 -7.60
C VAL A 149 -1.26 -0.67 -8.59
N MET A 150 -0.55 -1.69 -8.15
CA MET A 150 0.33 -2.52 -9.01
C MET A 150 -0.46 -3.70 -9.54
N LEU A 151 -0.35 -3.99 -10.83
CA LEU A 151 -0.84 -5.23 -11.43
C LEU A 151 0.33 -6.20 -11.60
N LYS A 152 0.20 -7.37 -10.98
CA LYS A 152 1.17 -8.47 -11.06
C LYS A 152 0.98 -9.29 -12.35
N PRO A 153 1.99 -10.08 -12.77
CA PRO A 153 1.88 -10.92 -13.97
C PRO A 153 0.77 -11.98 -13.91
N ASP A 154 0.34 -12.37 -12.71
CA ASP A 154 -0.73 -13.33 -12.46
C ASP A 154 -2.14 -12.73 -12.53
N GLY A 155 -2.27 -11.42 -12.81
CA GLY A 155 -3.54 -10.70 -12.86
C GLY A 155 -4.03 -10.20 -11.50
N GLU A 156 -3.32 -10.50 -10.42
CA GLU A 156 -3.64 -9.93 -9.11
C GLU A 156 -3.12 -8.51 -8.96
N ILE A 157 -3.88 -7.69 -8.25
CA ILE A 157 -3.42 -6.35 -7.86
C ILE A 157 -2.62 -6.37 -6.55
N SER A 158 -1.88 -5.29 -6.29
CA SER A 158 -1.35 -4.98 -4.96
C SER A 158 -1.48 -3.48 -4.71
N LEU A 159 -2.12 -3.12 -3.61
CA LEU A 159 -2.25 -1.73 -3.17
C LEU A 159 -0.98 -1.31 -2.44
N ILE A 160 -0.30 -0.26 -2.93
CA ILE A 160 0.96 0.24 -2.40
C ILE A 160 0.81 1.65 -1.83
N ASP A 161 1.82 2.11 -1.07
CA ASP A 161 1.92 3.47 -0.52
C ASP A 161 0.83 3.84 0.50
N PHE A 162 1.08 3.49 1.76
CA PHE A 162 0.22 3.79 2.91
C PHE A 162 0.58 5.09 3.64
N GLY A 163 1.41 5.97 3.05
CA GLY A 163 1.89 7.21 3.68
C GLY A 163 0.81 8.16 4.15
N THR A 164 -0.37 8.12 3.54
CA THR A 164 -1.52 8.93 3.94
C THR A 164 -2.56 8.15 4.74
N ALA A 165 -2.45 6.83 4.86
CA ALA A 165 -3.41 6.01 5.58
C ALA A 165 -3.52 6.42 7.06
N ARG A 166 -4.72 6.28 7.62
CA ARG A 166 -4.97 6.59 9.04
C ARG A 166 -5.97 5.61 9.63
N THR A 167 -5.74 5.25 10.89
CA THR A 167 -6.73 4.53 11.68
C THR A 167 -7.87 5.47 12.07
N CYS A 168 -9.12 4.99 11.96
CA CYS A 168 -10.30 5.75 12.33
C CYS A 168 -10.75 5.37 13.75
N LEU A 169 -10.30 6.12 14.75
CA LEU A 169 -10.68 5.90 16.15
C LEU A 169 -12.14 6.28 16.46
N LYS A 170 -12.75 7.17 15.65
CA LYS A 170 -14.11 7.69 15.90
C LYS A 170 -15.22 6.70 15.51
N VAL A 171 -14.97 5.73 14.63
CA VAL A 171 -16.00 4.75 14.24
C VAL A 171 -16.38 3.86 15.42
N ARG A 172 -15.50 3.60 16.36
CA ARG A 172 -15.80 2.85 17.59
C ARG A 172 -16.86 3.53 18.46
N ALA A 173 -16.79 4.86 18.58
CA ALA A 173 -17.78 5.62 19.35
C ALA A 173 -19.16 5.60 18.69
N VAL A 174 -19.21 5.77 17.35
CA VAL A 174 -20.48 5.71 16.60
C VAL A 174 -21.07 4.31 16.56
N GLN A 175 -20.26 3.27 16.34
CA GLN A 175 -20.73 1.88 16.36
C GLN A 175 -21.19 1.45 17.77
N LYS A 176 -20.54 1.92 18.83
CA LYS A 176 -20.97 1.69 20.21
C LYS A 176 -22.29 2.40 20.48
N SER A 177 -22.43 3.66 20.10
CA SER A 177 -23.67 4.43 20.23
C SER A 177 -24.82 3.82 19.42
N ILE A 178 -24.58 3.32 18.20
CA ILE A 178 -25.61 2.64 17.39
C ILE A 178 -26.04 1.31 18.05
N ARG A 179 -25.11 0.55 18.65
CA ARG A 179 -25.45 -0.69 19.38
C ARG A 179 -26.19 -0.42 20.68
N GLU A 180 -25.92 0.70 21.35
CA GLU A 180 -26.59 1.12 22.57
C GLU A 180 -27.98 1.72 22.30
N ILE A 181 -28.23 2.27 21.10
CA ILE A 181 -29.53 2.85 20.70
C ILE A 181 -30.47 1.79 20.08
N SER A 182 -29.99 0.60 19.74
CA SER A 182 -30.81 -0.47 19.20
C SER A 182 -31.07 -1.57 20.24
N PRO A 183 -32.07 -1.40 21.09
CA PRO A 183 -32.63 -2.52 21.81
C PRO A 183 -33.53 -3.29 20.86
N SER A 184 -33.13 -4.53 20.52
CA SER A 184 -33.94 -5.58 19.91
C SER A 184 -34.84 -5.18 18.75
N GLY A 185 -34.44 -5.49 17.52
CA GLY A 185 -35.38 -5.77 16.46
C GLY A 185 -35.48 -4.74 15.31
N PHE A 186 -34.40 -4.39 14.66
CA PHE A 186 -34.47 -3.83 13.30
C PHE A 186 -33.72 -4.76 12.34
N SER A 187 -34.46 -5.71 11.76
CA SER A 187 -34.02 -6.44 10.55
C SER A 187 -34.08 -5.49 9.37
N MET A 188 -32.94 -4.99 8.95
CA MET A 188 -32.82 -4.25 7.70
C MET A 188 -32.77 -5.26 6.55
N THR A 189 -33.93 -5.61 6.00
CA THR A 189 -34.03 -6.22 4.68
C THR A 189 -33.69 -5.16 3.65
N LEU A 190 -32.55 -5.30 2.97
CA LEU A 190 -32.23 -4.50 1.79
C LEU A 190 -33.29 -4.78 0.73
N PRO A 191 -33.89 -3.74 0.08
CA PRO A 191 -34.82 -3.95 -1.02
C PRO A 191 -34.05 -4.55 -2.20
N GLY A 192 -34.63 -5.60 -2.80
CA GLY A 192 -34.03 -6.45 -3.80
C GLY A 192 -33.52 -5.68 -5.02
N PHE A 193 -32.32 -6.01 -5.44
CA PHE A 193 -31.88 -5.80 -6.81
C PHE A 193 -32.57 -6.85 -7.68
N ILE A 194 -33.56 -6.38 -8.44
CA ILE A 194 -34.24 -7.17 -9.46
C ILE A 194 -33.27 -7.34 -10.62
N SER A 195 -32.98 -8.62 -10.92
CA SER A 195 -32.33 -9.03 -12.17
C SER A 195 -33.19 -8.63 -13.39
N ARG A 196 -32.59 -7.97 -14.34
CA ARG A 196 -32.93 -8.04 -15.76
C ARG A 196 -31.66 -8.03 -16.59
#